data_4f1308afa7b4643985cafb309697be58
#
_entry.id   4f1308afa7b4643985cafb309697be58
#
_cell.length_a   1.000
_cell.length_b   1.000
_cell.length_c   1.000
_cell.angle_alpha   90.00
_cell.angle_beta   90.00
_cell.angle_gamma   90.00
#
_symmetry.space_group_name_H-M   'P 1'
#
loop_
_entity.id
_entity.type
_entity.pdbx_description
1 polymer ?
#
loop_
_entity_poly.entity_id
_entity_poly.type
_entity_poly.pdbx_seq_one_letter_code
_entity_poly.pdbx_strand_id
1 'polypeptide(L)'
;MMMMKTLNVDILHNFTPLNALSNQRLTDVLSGCHVESRARGSVICRYGDCDDEAIFLLSGKVVLIDHRGQETILNAVDPAANHALIPNKPRQFTIKSLKTVNILAVNQQRLNDALLWQQSLSSLAKTLFSRLPDNIEKDWLLRLLQSRIFYRLPPMNILELLNVLIEVPVNKGQDIIRTGDQA
;
A
#
# COMPACT_ATOMS: atom_id res chain seq x y z
N MET A 1 -12.05 19.95 16.73
CA MET A 1 -12.51 19.51 15.40
C MET A 1 -11.28 19.48 14.51
N MET A 2 -10.61 18.31 14.43
CA MET A 2 -9.37 18.14 13.66
C MET A 2 -9.76 18.06 12.19
N MET A 3 -9.30 19.01 11.39
CA MET A 3 -9.43 18.97 9.93
C MET A 3 -8.66 17.73 9.43
N MET A 4 -9.39 16.73 8.96
CA MET A 4 -8.83 15.68 8.12
C MET A 4 -8.30 16.34 6.83
N LYS A 5 -7.01 16.63 6.80
CA LYS A 5 -6.34 16.99 5.55
C LYS A 5 -6.42 15.74 4.68
N THR A 6 -7.20 15.82 3.61
CA THR A 6 -7.31 14.75 2.61
C THR A 6 -5.89 14.43 2.14
N LEU A 7 -5.40 13.25 2.54
CA LEU A 7 -4.05 12.81 2.17
C LEU A 7 -4.04 12.57 0.66
N ASN A 8 -3.22 13.33 -0.07
CA ASN A 8 -3.08 13.11 -1.51
C ASN A 8 -2.33 11.79 -1.73
N VAL A 9 -3.01 10.82 -2.32
CA VAL A 9 -2.46 9.47 -2.60
C VAL A 9 -1.20 9.56 -3.48
N ASP A 10 -1.13 10.53 -4.39
CA ASP A 10 0.03 10.70 -5.28
C ASP A 10 1.33 10.99 -4.52
N ILE A 11 1.25 11.71 -3.41
CA ILE A 11 2.44 12.00 -2.58
C ILE A 11 2.99 10.72 -1.96
N LEU A 12 2.12 9.75 -1.65
CA LEU A 12 2.50 8.51 -0.98
C LEU A 12 3.25 7.54 -1.88
N HIS A 13 3.12 7.69 -3.19
CA HIS A 13 3.95 6.94 -4.14
C HIS A 13 5.44 7.32 -4.10
N ASN A 14 5.81 8.39 -3.40
CA ASN A 14 7.21 8.68 -3.14
C ASN A 14 7.79 7.85 -1.98
N PHE A 15 6.94 7.16 -1.21
CA PHE A 15 7.37 6.42 -0.02
C PHE A 15 7.46 4.92 -0.29
N THR A 16 8.59 4.32 0.07
CA THR A 16 8.81 2.87 0.04
C THR A 16 8.40 2.27 1.39
N PRO A 17 7.59 1.20 1.42
CA PRO A 17 7.12 0.39 0.30
C PRO A 17 5.73 0.77 -0.25
N LEU A 18 5.15 1.92 0.12
CA LEU A 18 3.82 2.34 -0.31
C LEU A 18 3.72 2.48 -1.85
N ASN A 19 4.81 2.88 -2.50
CA ASN A 19 4.92 2.99 -3.95
C ASN A 19 4.73 1.67 -4.72
N ALA A 20 4.87 0.54 -4.05
CA ALA A 20 4.64 -0.78 -4.66
C ALA A 20 3.16 -1.16 -4.72
N LEU A 21 2.29 -0.41 -4.04
CA LEU A 21 0.85 -0.66 -4.00
C LEU A 21 0.12 0.07 -5.14
N SER A 22 -0.91 -0.57 -5.70
CA SER A 22 -1.85 0.13 -6.59
C SER A 22 -2.63 1.19 -5.82
N ASN A 23 -3.14 2.22 -6.51
CA ASN A 23 -3.92 3.31 -5.88
C ASN A 23 -5.08 2.80 -5.03
N GLN A 24 -5.75 1.75 -5.49
CA GLN A 24 -6.87 1.14 -4.77
C GLN A 24 -6.39 0.48 -3.46
N ARG A 25 -5.30 -0.30 -3.50
CA ARG A 25 -4.71 -0.92 -2.31
C ARG A 25 -4.19 0.11 -1.33
N LEU A 26 -3.55 1.13 -1.85
CA LEU A 26 -3.06 2.23 -1.03
C LEU A 26 -4.23 2.91 -0.30
N THR A 27 -5.33 3.20 -0.99
CA THR A 27 -6.54 3.76 -0.37
C THR A 27 -7.09 2.86 0.74
N ASP A 28 -7.11 1.54 0.55
CA ASP A 28 -7.60 0.60 1.58
C ASP A 28 -6.66 0.51 2.79
N VAL A 29 -5.37 0.48 2.57
CA VAL A 29 -4.37 0.50 3.66
C VAL A 29 -4.52 1.78 4.48
N LEU A 30 -4.76 2.90 3.80
CA LEU A 30 -4.93 4.21 4.42
C LEU A 30 -6.31 4.40 5.07
N SER A 31 -7.28 3.54 4.76
CA SER A 31 -8.60 3.59 5.39
C SER A 31 -8.49 3.23 6.87
N GLY A 32 -8.32 4.19 7.73
CA GLY A 32 -8.08 4.02 9.17
C GLY A 32 -6.70 4.53 9.61
N CYS A 33 -5.88 5.01 8.68
CA CYS A 33 -4.69 5.78 8.99
C CYS A 33 -5.03 7.26 9.13
N HIS A 34 -4.23 7.95 9.93
CA HIS A 34 -4.37 9.39 10.12
C HIS A 34 -3.00 10.06 10.06
N VAL A 35 -3.00 11.28 9.57
CA VAL A 35 -1.81 12.13 9.62
C VAL A 35 -1.79 12.84 10.97
N GLU A 36 -0.73 12.61 11.71
CA GLU A 36 -0.51 13.26 12.99
C GLU A 36 0.46 14.43 12.84
N SER A 37 0.09 15.57 13.43
CA SER A 37 0.99 16.70 13.59
C SER A 37 1.61 16.66 14.98
N ARG A 38 2.93 16.64 15.05
CA ARG A 38 3.70 16.63 16.29
C ARG A 38 4.51 17.93 16.43
N ALA A 39 4.37 18.59 17.58
CA ALA A 39 5.12 19.81 17.87
C ALA A 39 6.62 19.53 18.05
N ARG A 40 7.44 20.58 17.96
CA ARG A 40 8.87 20.50 18.25
C ARG A 40 9.13 19.89 19.64
N GLY A 41 10.10 18.97 19.73
CA GLY A 41 10.50 18.28 20.96
C GLY A 41 9.63 17.06 21.31
N SER A 42 8.57 16.79 20.54
CA SER A 42 7.74 15.59 20.76
C SER A 42 8.53 14.32 20.50
N VAL A 43 8.37 13.32 21.35
CA VAL A 43 8.85 11.96 21.10
C VAL A 43 7.84 11.24 20.22
N ILE A 44 8.30 10.72 19.08
CA ILE A 44 7.47 9.97 18.12
C ILE A 44 7.46 8.48 18.50
N CYS A 45 8.62 7.91 18.77
CA CYS A 45 8.78 6.57 19.33
C CYS A 45 10.05 6.49 20.18
N ARG A 46 10.17 5.48 21.05
CA ARG A 46 11.32 5.24 21.90
C ARG A 46 12.09 3.99 21.45
N TYR A 47 13.40 4.00 21.74
CA TYR A 47 14.20 2.79 21.64
C TYR A 47 13.56 1.67 22.45
N GLY A 48 13.48 0.49 21.87
CA GLY A 48 12.88 -0.70 22.51
C GLY A 48 11.36 -0.83 22.36
N ASP A 49 10.66 0.18 21.85
CA ASP A 49 9.21 0.08 21.59
C ASP A 49 8.91 -1.05 20.61
N CYS A 50 7.81 -1.77 20.84
CA CYS A 50 7.35 -2.91 20.03
C CYS A 50 5.96 -2.65 19.41
N ASP A 51 5.64 -1.39 19.07
CA ASP A 51 4.40 -1.05 18.41
C ASP A 51 4.29 -1.67 17.00
N ASP A 52 3.06 -1.72 16.46
CA ASP A 52 2.76 -2.30 15.15
C ASP A 52 2.58 -1.23 14.05
N GLU A 53 3.34 -0.15 14.11
CA GLU A 53 3.20 0.97 13.20
C GLU A 53 4.41 1.15 12.29
N ALA A 54 4.18 1.31 10.99
CA ALA A 54 5.14 1.87 10.05
C ALA A 54 4.93 3.39 10.01
N ILE A 55 5.95 4.15 10.43
CA ILE A 55 5.87 5.62 10.54
C ILE A 55 6.62 6.25 9.38
N PHE A 56 5.93 7.11 8.62
CA PHE A 56 6.49 7.87 7.49
C PHE A 56 6.53 9.36 7.81
N LEU A 57 7.66 10.01 7.52
CA LEU A 57 7.84 11.44 7.73
C LEU A 57 7.35 12.21 6.50
N LEU A 58 6.17 12.82 6.59
CA LEU A 58 5.59 13.57 5.47
C LEU A 58 6.15 14.99 5.34
N SER A 59 6.47 15.61 6.47
CA SER A 59 7.08 16.96 6.47
C SER A 59 7.80 17.24 7.78
N GLY A 60 8.77 18.16 7.73
CA GLY A 60 9.52 18.63 8.88
C GLY A 60 10.87 17.94 9.06
N LYS A 61 11.36 17.87 10.31
CA LYS A 61 12.71 17.43 10.64
C LYS A 61 12.70 16.67 11.96
N VAL A 62 13.35 15.51 11.98
CA VAL A 62 13.48 14.65 13.17
C VAL A 62 14.95 14.36 13.49
N VAL A 63 15.22 13.95 14.72
CA VAL A 63 16.48 13.36 15.14
C VAL A 63 16.22 11.92 15.58
N LEU A 64 17.05 11.01 15.07
CA LEU A 64 17.10 9.61 15.47
C LEU A 64 18.25 9.45 16.45
N ILE A 65 17.99 8.91 17.63
CA ILE A 65 18.98 8.73 18.71
C ILE A 65 19.10 7.24 18.97
N ASP A 66 20.26 6.68 18.74
CA ASP A 66 20.53 5.26 18.99
C ASP A 66 20.74 4.95 20.48
N HIS A 67 20.98 3.66 20.81
CA HIS A 67 21.23 3.21 22.18
C HIS A 67 22.54 3.76 22.79
N ARG A 68 23.45 4.32 21.96
CA ARG A 68 24.72 4.93 22.40
C ARG A 68 24.61 6.44 22.53
N GLY A 69 23.43 7.01 22.22
CA GLY A 69 23.20 8.45 22.20
C GLY A 69 23.72 9.16 20.94
N GLN A 70 24.11 8.41 19.89
CA GLN A 70 24.45 9.00 18.60
C GLN A 70 23.21 9.57 17.94
N GLU A 71 23.33 10.80 17.48
CA GLU A 71 22.24 11.54 16.84
C GLU A 71 22.41 11.58 15.32
N THR A 72 21.36 11.18 14.60
CA THR A 72 21.26 11.33 13.14
C THR A 72 20.06 12.21 12.83
N ILE A 73 20.27 13.26 12.07
CA ILE A 73 19.21 14.18 11.67
C ILE A 73 18.66 13.78 10.32
N LEU A 74 17.33 13.77 10.19
CA LEU A 74 16.62 13.45 8.95
C LEU A 74 15.60 14.54 8.64
N ASN A 75 15.65 15.08 7.42
CA ASN A 75 14.60 15.96 6.90
C ASN A 75 13.65 15.20 5.99
N ALA A 76 12.40 15.60 5.94
CA ALA A 76 11.40 14.99 5.05
C ALA A 76 11.73 15.15 3.55
N VAL A 77 12.62 16.05 3.17
CA VAL A 77 13.08 16.23 1.78
C VAL A 77 14.26 15.35 1.41
N ASP A 78 14.87 14.67 2.38
CA ASP A 78 16.00 13.78 2.14
C ASP A 78 15.52 12.47 1.53
N PRO A 79 16.22 11.87 0.56
CA PRO A 79 15.83 10.58 -0.03
C PRO A 79 15.69 9.46 1.02
N ALA A 80 16.45 9.51 2.10
CA ALA A 80 16.36 8.55 3.20
C ALA A 80 15.00 8.63 3.94
N ALA A 81 14.32 9.78 3.92
CA ALA A 81 13.00 9.94 4.51
C ALA A 81 11.87 9.31 3.69
N ASN A 82 12.14 8.89 2.46
CA ASN A 82 11.18 8.17 1.61
C ASN A 82 10.94 6.72 2.08
N HIS A 83 11.58 6.31 3.16
CA HIS A 83 11.36 5.01 3.80
C HIS A 83 10.65 5.18 5.14
N ALA A 84 10.02 4.09 5.62
CA ALA A 84 9.55 4.07 7.00
C ALA A 84 10.71 4.38 7.95
N LEU A 85 10.49 5.26 8.92
CA LEU A 85 11.54 5.78 9.79
C LEU A 85 12.28 4.70 10.57
N ILE A 86 11.59 3.66 11.03
CA ILE A 86 12.20 2.48 11.69
C ILE A 86 11.31 1.27 11.41
N PRO A 87 11.65 0.42 10.43
CA PRO A 87 10.81 -0.72 10.07
C PRO A 87 10.92 -1.91 11.04
N ASN A 88 11.97 -1.96 11.87
CA ASN A 88 12.28 -3.12 12.70
C ASN A 88 11.69 -3.01 14.11
N LYS A 89 11.38 -4.18 14.73
CA LYS A 89 10.99 -4.35 16.11
C LYS A 89 12.02 -5.22 16.84
N PRO A 90 12.36 -4.88 18.06
CA PRO A 90 12.09 -3.62 18.78
C PRO A 90 12.70 -2.41 18.07
N ARG A 91 12.16 -1.21 18.29
CA ARG A 91 12.66 0.04 17.72
C ARG A 91 14.11 0.26 18.08
N GLN A 92 14.96 0.53 17.10
CA GLN A 92 16.41 0.67 17.29
C GLN A 92 16.85 2.11 17.62
N PHE A 93 15.93 3.06 17.54
CA PHE A 93 16.18 4.48 17.80
C PHE A 93 15.03 5.10 18.58
N THR A 94 15.34 6.11 19.37
CA THR A 94 14.37 7.09 19.85
C THR A 94 14.26 8.20 18.78
N ILE A 95 13.05 8.54 18.34
CA ILE A 95 12.82 9.62 17.37
C ILE A 95 12.18 10.80 18.07
N LYS A 96 12.79 11.97 17.91
CA LYS A 96 12.26 13.26 18.39
C LYS A 96 12.12 14.27 17.26
N SER A 97 11.07 15.06 17.31
CA SER A 97 10.84 16.13 16.35
C SER A 97 11.73 17.35 16.67
N LEU A 98 12.48 17.84 15.69
CA LEU A 98 13.28 19.07 15.81
C LEU A 98 12.50 20.33 15.41
N LYS A 99 11.43 20.15 14.63
CA LYS A 99 10.45 21.18 14.24
C LYS A 99 9.07 20.56 14.35
N THR A 100 8.00 21.30 14.07
CA THR A 100 6.70 20.70 13.82
C THR A 100 6.81 19.75 12.64
N VAL A 101 6.36 18.51 12.81
CA VAL A 101 6.41 17.43 11.81
C VAL A 101 5.00 16.90 11.56
N ASN A 102 4.74 16.49 10.33
CA ASN A 102 3.59 15.65 10.01
C ASN A 102 4.09 14.25 9.71
N ILE A 103 3.51 13.28 10.37
CA ILE A 103 3.81 11.85 10.21
C ILE A 103 2.56 11.10 9.79
N LEU A 104 2.74 10.04 9.04
CA LEU A 104 1.71 9.06 8.72
C LEU A 104 2.08 7.77 9.45
N ALA A 105 1.20 7.31 10.34
CA ALA A 105 1.30 6.01 10.99
C ALA A 105 0.39 5.02 10.27
N VAL A 106 0.95 3.91 9.83
CA VAL A 106 0.27 2.83 9.09
C VAL A 106 0.45 1.54 9.88
N ASN A 107 -0.64 0.79 10.10
CA ASN A 107 -0.51 -0.51 10.73
C ASN A 107 0.38 -1.44 9.87
N GLN A 108 1.47 -1.94 10.47
CA GLN A 108 2.51 -2.71 9.80
C GLN A 108 1.97 -4.02 9.20
N GLN A 109 1.07 -4.69 9.92
CA GLN A 109 0.51 -5.95 9.44
C GLN A 109 -0.37 -5.74 8.22
N ARG A 110 -1.27 -4.74 8.27
CA ARG A 110 -2.10 -4.38 7.10
C ARG A 110 -1.28 -4.00 5.88
N LEU A 111 -0.17 -3.27 6.10
CA LEU A 111 0.76 -2.91 5.03
C LEU A 111 1.43 -4.15 4.44
N ASN A 112 1.93 -5.04 5.28
CA ASN A 112 2.55 -6.29 4.85
C ASN A 112 1.57 -7.19 4.08
N ASP A 113 0.35 -7.34 4.58
CA ASP A 113 -0.69 -8.13 3.91
C ASP A 113 -1.01 -7.57 2.52
N ALA A 114 -1.11 -6.25 2.39
CA ALA A 114 -1.35 -5.59 1.11
C ALA A 114 -0.18 -5.79 0.13
N LEU A 115 1.06 -5.71 0.61
CA LEU A 115 2.27 -5.93 -0.20
C LEU A 115 2.38 -7.38 -0.66
N LEU A 116 2.16 -8.34 0.22
CA LEU A 116 2.17 -9.77 -0.10
C LEU A 116 1.11 -10.10 -1.14
N TRP A 117 -0.09 -9.56 -0.98
CA TRP A 117 -1.16 -9.73 -1.96
C TRP A 117 -0.78 -9.13 -3.32
N GLN A 118 -0.23 -7.92 -3.35
CA GLN A 118 0.20 -7.25 -4.58
C GLN A 118 1.29 -8.06 -5.31
N GLN A 119 2.25 -8.61 -4.58
CA GLN A 119 3.29 -9.48 -5.13
C GLN A 119 2.72 -10.79 -5.70
N SER A 120 1.80 -11.42 -4.96
CA SER A 120 1.12 -12.64 -5.39
C SER A 120 0.33 -12.42 -6.66
N LEU A 121 -0.40 -11.30 -6.76
CA LEU A 121 -1.15 -10.93 -7.95
C LEU A 121 -0.22 -10.69 -9.16
N SER A 122 0.89 -10.02 -8.96
CA SER A 122 1.87 -9.78 -10.02
C SER A 122 2.50 -11.08 -10.54
N SER A 123 2.78 -12.02 -9.65
CA SER A 123 3.28 -13.36 -10.01
C SER A 123 2.24 -14.15 -10.78
N LEU A 124 0.99 -14.10 -10.32
CA LEU A 124 -0.15 -14.74 -10.97
C LEU A 124 -0.36 -14.20 -12.38
N ALA A 125 -0.38 -12.88 -12.55
CA ALA A 125 -0.52 -12.23 -13.84
C ALA A 125 0.58 -12.67 -14.81
N LYS A 126 1.84 -12.73 -14.37
CA LYS A 126 2.95 -13.22 -15.20
C LYS A 126 2.74 -14.67 -15.65
N THR A 127 2.29 -15.55 -14.75
CA THR A 127 2.02 -16.96 -15.06
C THR A 127 0.88 -17.10 -16.06
N LEU A 128 -0.19 -16.32 -15.92
CA LEU A 128 -1.31 -16.33 -16.84
C LEU A 128 -0.91 -15.79 -18.21
N PHE A 129 -0.17 -14.68 -18.25
CA PHE A 129 0.32 -14.10 -19.51
C PHE A 129 1.24 -15.03 -20.29
N SER A 130 2.03 -15.86 -19.61
CA SER A 130 2.87 -16.84 -20.28
C SER A 130 2.08 -18.01 -20.92
N ARG A 131 0.84 -18.20 -20.51
CA ARG A 131 -0.06 -19.26 -21.04
C ARG A 131 -0.99 -18.76 -22.13
N LEU A 132 -1.18 -17.43 -22.22
CA LEU A 132 -2.05 -16.83 -23.25
C LEU A 132 -1.29 -16.68 -24.56
N PRO A 133 -1.92 -16.96 -25.72
CA PRO A 133 -1.36 -16.67 -27.03
C PRO A 133 -1.01 -15.19 -27.18
N ASP A 134 0.05 -14.89 -27.96
CA ASP A 134 0.56 -13.51 -28.11
C ASP A 134 -0.44 -12.57 -28.85
N ASN A 135 -1.41 -13.12 -29.56
CA ASN A 135 -2.44 -12.38 -30.27
C ASN A 135 -3.64 -11.93 -29.40
N ILE A 136 -3.64 -12.27 -28.11
CA ILE A 136 -4.71 -11.83 -27.19
C ILE A 136 -4.29 -10.53 -26.50
N GLU A 137 -5.15 -9.51 -26.58
CA GLU A 137 -5.00 -8.30 -25.79
C GLU A 137 -5.02 -8.66 -24.29
N LYS A 138 -3.89 -8.49 -23.65
CA LYS A 138 -3.70 -8.86 -22.21
C LYS A 138 -4.26 -7.82 -21.24
N ASP A 139 -4.71 -6.67 -21.76
CA ASP A 139 -5.15 -5.51 -20.97
C ASP A 139 -6.44 -5.79 -20.17
N TRP A 140 -7.38 -6.55 -20.75
CA TRP A 140 -8.62 -6.93 -20.06
C TRP A 140 -8.36 -7.78 -18.82
N LEU A 141 -7.38 -8.68 -18.86
CA LEU A 141 -7.06 -9.53 -17.73
C LEU A 141 -6.45 -8.73 -16.57
N LEU A 142 -5.58 -7.75 -16.88
CA LEU A 142 -5.07 -6.83 -15.86
C LEU A 142 -6.20 -6.02 -15.22
N ARG A 143 -7.11 -5.48 -16.01
CA ARG A 143 -8.28 -4.74 -15.51
C ARG A 143 -9.19 -5.63 -14.66
N LEU A 144 -9.41 -6.87 -15.10
CA LEU A 144 -10.18 -7.85 -14.33
C LEU A 144 -9.55 -8.14 -12.98
N LEU A 145 -8.25 -8.45 -12.95
CA LEU A 145 -7.50 -8.72 -11.74
C LEU A 145 -7.44 -7.52 -10.78
N GLN A 146 -7.48 -6.29 -11.30
CA GLN A 146 -7.52 -5.07 -10.53
C GLN A 146 -8.94 -4.67 -10.11
N SER A 147 -9.97 -5.36 -10.59
CA SER A 147 -11.37 -5.03 -10.26
C SER A 147 -11.69 -5.33 -8.80
N ARG A 148 -12.71 -4.64 -8.25
CA ARG A 148 -13.15 -4.83 -6.86
C ARG A 148 -13.57 -6.26 -6.52
N ILE A 149 -14.00 -7.03 -7.51
CA ILE A 149 -14.46 -8.41 -7.31
C ILE A 149 -13.26 -9.29 -6.99
N PHE A 150 -12.21 -9.24 -7.81
CA PHE A 150 -11.01 -10.05 -7.63
C PHE A 150 -10.13 -9.58 -6.48
N TYR A 151 -10.21 -8.30 -6.14
CA TYR A 151 -9.47 -7.68 -5.06
C TYR A 151 -9.68 -8.33 -3.68
N ARG A 152 -10.84 -8.92 -3.43
CA ARG A 152 -11.18 -9.58 -2.16
C ARG A 152 -10.94 -11.08 -2.16
N LEU A 153 -10.61 -11.66 -3.30
CA LEU A 153 -10.40 -13.09 -3.45
C LEU A 153 -8.94 -13.45 -3.16
N PRO A 154 -8.68 -14.56 -2.46
CA PRO A 154 -7.33 -15.12 -2.37
C PRO A 154 -6.78 -15.41 -3.77
N PRO A 155 -5.46 -15.21 -4.03
CA PRO A 155 -4.85 -15.44 -5.34
C PRO A 155 -5.10 -16.85 -5.92
N MET A 156 -5.15 -17.87 -5.06
CA MET A 156 -5.45 -19.27 -5.49
C MET A 156 -6.86 -19.39 -6.07
N ASN A 157 -7.85 -18.77 -5.45
CA ASN A 157 -9.23 -18.79 -5.93
C ASN A 157 -9.37 -18.04 -7.26
N ILE A 158 -8.54 -17.03 -7.50
CA ILE A 158 -8.50 -16.31 -8.78
C ILE A 158 -8.04 -17.26 -9.89
N LEU A 159 -7.02 -18.10 -9.64
CA LEU A 159 -6.58 -19.11 -10.60
C LEU A 159 -7.68 -20.11 -10.95
N GLU A 160 -8.39 -20.62 -9.95
CA GLU A 160 -9.49 -21.55 -10.14
C GLU A 160 -10.60 -20.91 -10.98
N LEU A 161 -10.99 -19.68 -10.67
CA LEU A 161 -12.00 -18.94 -11.43
C LEU A 161 -11.57 -18.73 -12.89
N LEU A 162 -10.32 -18.33 -13.12
CA LEU A 162 -9.81 -18.10 -14.48
C LEU A 162 -9.73 -19.38 -15.31
N ASN A 163 -9.54 -20.54 -14.68
CA ASN A 163 -9.53 -21.83 -15.36
C ASN A 163 -10.94 -22.29 -15.83
N VAL A 164 -12.00 -21.75 -15.24
CA VAL A 164 -13.39 -22.08 -15.61
C VAL A 164 -14.05 -21.01 -16.50
N LEU A 165 -13.34 -19.91 -16.78
CA LEU A 165 -13.86 -18.89 -17.71
C LEU A 165 -13.90 -19.44 -19.13
N ILE A 166 -15.04 -19.25 -19.77
CA ILE A 166 -15.27 -19.61 -21.17
C ILE A 166 -15.47 -18.34 -21.96
N GLU A 167 -14.77 -18.21 -23.09
CA GLU A 167 -14.98 -17.10 -24.01
C GLU A 167 -16.29 -17.31 -24.77
N VAL A 168 -17.18 -16.34 -24.67
CA VAL A 168 -18.46 -16.34 -25.39
C VAL A 168 -18.46 -15.21 -26.41
N PRO A 169 -18.44 -15.49 -27.72
CA PRO A 169 -18.52 -14.46 -28.74
C PRO A 169 -19.90 -13.79 -28.72
N VAL A 170 -19.92 -12.46 -28.68
CA VAL A 170 -21.16 -11.68 -28.66
C VAL A 170 -21.18 -10.74 -29.88
N ASN A 171 -22.22 -10.77 -30.65
CA ASN A 171 -22.40 -9.89 -31.79
C ASN A 171 -22.88 -8.50 -31.38
N LYS A 172 -22.57 -7.48 -32.17
CA LYS A 172 -23.02 -6.12 -31.90
C LYS A 172 -24.54 -6.05 -31.84
N GLY A 173 -25.08 -5.55 -30.71
CA GLY A 173 -26.52 -5.43 -30.46
C GLY A 173 -27.18 -6.68 -29.87
N GLN A 174 -26.44 -7.71 -29.59
CA GLN A 174 -26.89 -8.90 -28.87
C GLN A 174 -26.95 -8.64 -27.36
N ASP A 175 -28.06 -9.04 -26.73
CA ASP A 175 -28.19 -9.00 -25.27
C ASP A 175 -27.29 -10.09 -24.65
N ILE A 176 -26.48 -9.70 -23.66
CA ILE A 176 -25.62 -10.63 -22.94
C ILE A 176 -26.39 -11.29 -21.80
N ILE A 177 -27.23 -10.54 -21.11
CA ILE A 177 -28.10 -11.01 -20.01
C ILE A 177 -29.43 -10.30 -20.13
N ARG A 178 -30.53 -11.05 -19.96
CA ARG A 178 -31.89 -10.50 -19.93
C ARG A 178 -32.47 -10.61 -18.52
N THR A 179 -33.34 -9.67 -18.19
CA THR A 179 -34.08 -9.74 -16.91
C THR A 179 -34.90 -11.03 -16.86
N GLY A 180 -34.61 -11.89 -15.86
CA GLY A 180 -35.26 -13.20 -15.69
C GLY A 180 -34.43 -14.39 -16.15
N ASP A 181 -33.25 -14.19 -16.73
CA ASP A 181 -32.32 -15.28 -17.02
C ASP A 181 -31.85 -15.92 -15.71
N GLN A 182 -31.78 -17.25 -15.70
CA GLN A 182 -31.15 -17.99 -14.59
C GLN A 182 -29.63 -17.89 -14.73
N ALA A 183 -28.98 -17.52 -13.61
CA ALA A 183 -27.51 -17.44 -13.52
C ALA A 183 -26.91 -18.81 -13.29
#